data_5f3ad5f1e195df885ae0873eb4f35716
#
_entry.id   5f3ad5f1e195df885ae0873eb4f35716
#
_cell.length_a   1.000
_cell.length_b   1.000
_cell.length_c   1.000
_cell.angle_alpha   90.00
_cell.angle_beta   90.00
_cell.angle_gamma   90.00
#
_symmetry.space_group_name_H-M   'P 1'
#
loop_
_entity.id
_entity.type
_entity.pdbx_description
1 polymer ?
#
loop_
_entity_poly.entity_id
_entity_poly.type
_entity_poly.pdbx_seq_one_letter_code
_entity_poly.pdbx_strand_id
1 'polypeptide(L)'
;MDETTTQDKVKSDERYTLLHNHGFVGLVETMGSDQSIEKAARVSYAGNKEVRTQKETTALIRYLMRHRHTSPLEMGELVFHIKLPIFVMRQLVRHRTASLNELSGRYTELPWEFYEPDDNHIKPQDSNNKQGSAGEFTIIESARFLNSIKNGNEQAYD
;
A
#
# COMPACT_ATOMS: atom_id res chain seq x y z
N MET A 1 -10.63 21.84 -5.66
CA MET A 1 -10.52 20.81 -6.71
C MET A 1 -11.67 19.87 -6.49
N ASP A 2 -12.45 19.63 -7.50
CA ASP A 2 -13.67 18.85 -7.41
C ASP A 2 -13.33 17.38 -7.10
N GLU A 3 -13.78 16.86 -5.95
CA GLU A 3 -13.44 15.49 -5.48
C GLU A 3 -13.93 14.41 -6.47
N THR A 4 -15.05 14.65 -7.12
CA THR A 4 -15.61 13.80 -8.16
C THR A 4 -14.61 13.56 -9.30
N THR A 5 -13.82 14.57 -9.64
CA THR A 5 -12.85 14.53 -10.74
C THR A 5 -11.62 13.65 -10.41
N THR A 6 -11.23 13.54 -9.14
CA THR A 6 -10.05 12.74 -8.75
C THR A 6 -10.38 11.25 -8.72
N GLN A 7 -11.52 10.87 -8.15
CA GLN A 7 -11.97 9.48 -8.13
C GLN A 7 -12.26 8.92 -9.53
N ASP A 8 -12.86 9.72 -10.40
CA ASP A 8 -13.16 9.30 -11.77
C ASP A 8 -11.89 9.11 -12.61
N LYS A 9 -10.89 9.97 -12.42
CA LYS A 9 -9.56 9.79 -13.04
C LYS A 9 -8.86 8.53 -12.54
N VAL A 10 -8.93 8.25 -11.25
CA VAL A 10 -8.35 7.05 -10.64
C VAL A 10 -9.03 5.78 -11.16
N LYS A 11 -10.35 5.78 -11.33
CA LYS A 11 -11.11 4.62 -11.86
C LYS A 11 -10.76 4.29 -13.31
N SER A 12 -10.37 5.28 -14.11
CA SER A 12 -10.06 5.11 -15.54
C SER A 12 -8.57 4.83 -15.80
N ASP A 13 -7.71 4.91 -14.81
CA ASP A 13 -6.26 4.75 -14.96
C ASP A 13 -5.82 3.38 -14.45
N GLU A 14 -5.35 2.53 -15.36
CA GLU A 14 -4.90 1.15 -15.07
C GLU A 14 -3.73 1.06 -14.06
N ARG A 15 -3.05 2.18 -13.79
CA ARG A 15 -2.00 2.24 -12.78
C ARG A 15 -2.54 2.18 -11.35
N TYR A 16 -3.85 2.40 -11.17
CA TYR A 16 -4.50 2.46 -9.87
C TYR A 16 -5.31 1.20 -9.59
N THR A 17 -5.17 0.70 -8.38
CA THR A 17 -6.02 -0.34 -7.82
C THR A 17 -6.90 0.27 -6.74
N LEU A 18 -8.20 0.18 -6.90
CA LEU A 18 -9.16 0.63 -5.90
C LEU A 18 -9.18 -0.32 -4.71
N LEU A 19 -9.28 0.23 -3.52
CA LEU A 19 -9.31 -0.49 -2.25
C LEU A 19 -10.49 0.00 -1.43
N HIS A 20 -11.37 -0.92 -1.06
CA HIS A 20 -12.57 -0.59 -0.30
C HIS A 20 -13.43 0.48 -1.00
N ASN A 21 -14.16 1.28 -0.20
CA ASN A 21 -15.07 2.30 -0.72
C ASN A 21 -14.35 3.56 -1.24
N HIS A 22 -13.28 4.01 -0.58
CA HIS A 22 -12.63 5.30 -0.89
C HIS A 22 -11.12 5.19 -1.12
N GLY A 23 -10.52 4.05 -0.82
CA GLY A 23 -9.07 3.86 -0.90
C GLY A 23 -8.57 3.53 -2.31
N PHE A 24 -7.31 3.79 -2.54
CA PHE A 24 -6.60 3.35 -3.74
C PHE A 24 -5.10 3.28 -3.53
N VAL A 25 -4.43 2.52 -4.38
CA VAL A 25 -2.98 2.51 -4.56
C VAL A 25 -2.67 2.64 -6.05
N GLY A 26 -1.85 3.61 -6.41
CA GLY A 26 -1.39 3.82 -7.78
C GLY A 26 0.12 3.92 -7.84
N LEU A 27 0.74 3.23 -8.80
CA LEU A 27 2.17 3.38 -9.12
C LEU A 27 2.34 4.58 -10.06
N VAL A 28 2.90 5.68 -9.55
CA VAL A 28 3.01 6.96 -10.29
C VAL A 28 4.29 7.01 -11.10
N GLU A 29 5.42 6.71 -10.45
CA GLU A 29 6.74 6.78 -11.06
C GLU A 29 7.60 5.60 -10.62
N THR A 30 8.56 5.25 -11.48
CA THR A 30 9.60 4.26 -11.18
C THR A 30 10.95 4.80 -11.62
N MET A 31 11.96 4.62 -10.78
CA MET A 31 13.36 4.82 -11.15
C MET A 31 14.07 3.48 -11.11
N GLY A 32 14.92 3.25 -12.13
CA GLY A 32 15.64 1.99 -12.25
C GLY A 32 14.81 0.86 -12.86
N SER A 33 15.41 -0.32 -12.86
CA SER A 33 14.83 -1.54 -13.43
C SER A 33 15.56 -2.76 -12.89
N ASP A 34 15.08 -3.96 -13.20
CA ASP A 34 15.79 -5.21 -12.92
C ASP A 34 17.23 -5.19 -13.46
N GLN A 35 17.43 -4.61 -14.63
CA GLN A 35 18.76 -4.44 -15.23
C GLN A 35 19.64 -3.47 -14.43
N SER A 36 19.07 -2.44 -13.81
CA SER A 36 19.80 -1.52 -12.93
C SER A 36 20.30 -2.24 -11.69
N ILE A 37 19.47 -3.07 -11.09
CA ILE A 37 19.81 -3.93 -9.94
C ILE A 37 20.91 -4.94 -10.34
N GLU A 38 20.77 -5.58 -11.49
CA GLU A 38 21.79 -6.51 -12.00
C GLU A 38 23.12 -5.81 -12.19
N LYS A 39 23.14 -4.64 -12.85
CA LYS A 39 24.36 -3.85 -13.05
C LYS A 39 25.03 -3.50 -11.72
N ALA A 40 24.24 -3.04 -10.75
CA ALA A 40 24.76 -2.71 -9.42
C ALA A 40 25.38 -3.93 -8.71
N ALA A 41 24.71 -5.07 -8.75
CA ALA A 41 25.24 -6.31 -8.19
C ALA A 41 26.55 -6.76 -8.83
N ARG A 42 26.77 -6.42 -10.11
CA ARG A 42 27.96 -6.81 -10.89
C ARG A 42 29.09 -5.81 -10.86
N VAL A 43 28.91 -4.64 -10.29
CA VAL A 43 29.98 -3.64 -10.15
C VAL A 43 31.24 -4.23 -9.52
N SER A 44 31.06 -5.13 -8.55
CA SER A 44 32.16 -5.83 -7.88
C SER A 44 32.97 -6.79 -8.79
N TYR A 45 32.42 -7.14 -9.95
CA TYR A 45 33.05 -8.02 -10.94
C TYR A 45 33.53 -7.20 -12.14
N ALA A 46 34.53 -6.35 -11.94
CA ALA A 46 35.09 -5.50 -12.97
C ALA A 46 35.39 -6.29 -14.26
N GLY A 47 34.69 -6.01 -15.35
CA GLY A 47 34.96 -6.58 -16.67
C GLY A 47 33.91 -7.51 -17.27
N ASN A 48 32.88 -7.90 -16.55
CA ASN A 48 31.82 -8.76 -17.12
C ASN A 48 30.81 -7.91 -17.89
N LYS A 49 30.99 -7.79 -19.20
CA LYS A 49 30.14 -7.00 -20.13
C LYS A 49 29.07 -7.84 -20.84
N GLU A 50 28.84 -9.07 -20.43
CA GLU A 50 27.86 -9.93 -21.09
C GLU A 50 26.43 -9.41 -20.89
N VAL A 51 25.72 -9.27 -22.00
CA VAL A 51 24.27 -9.02 -22.00
C VAL A 51 23.57 -10.29 -21.54
N ARG A 52 22.85 -10.20 -20.44
CA ARG A 52 22.13 -11.33 -19.89
C ARG A 52 20.69 -11.36 -20.35
N THR A 53 20.15 -12.57 -20.37
CA THR A 53 18.72 -12.79 -20.61
C THR A 53 17.90 -12.34 -19.41
N GLN A 54 16.65 -11.95 -19.63
CA GLN A 54 15.72 -11.59 -18.56
C GLN A 54 15.60 -12.71 -17.49
N LYS A 55 15.68 -13.97 -17.91
CA LYS A 55 15.65 -15.13 -17.01
C LYS A 55 16.82 -15.15 -16.03
N GLU A 56 18.02 -14.84 -16.51
CA GLU A 56 19.24 -14.79 -15.69
C GLU A 56 19.21 -13.59 -14.73
N THR A 57 18.77 -12.43 -15.18
CA THR A 57 18.57 -11.24 -14.35
C THR A 57 17.59 -11.54 -13.21
N THR A 58 16.43 -12.13 -13.53
CA THR A 58 15.44 -12.52 -12.52
C THR A 58 15.99 -13.54 -11.52
N ALA A 59 16.78 -14.52 -12.00
CA ALA A 59 17.41 -15.52 -11.12
C ALA A 59 18.42 -14.87 -10.15
N LEU A 60 19.21 -13.91 -10.64
CA LEU A 60 20.14 -13.15 -9.80
C LEU A 60 19.39 -12.32 -8.73
N ILE A 61 18.34 -11.60 -9.10
CA ILE A 61 17.57 -10.80 -8.15
C ILE A 61 16.96 -11.69 -7.06
N ARG A 62 16.39 -12.84 -7.42
CA ARG A 62 15.88 -13.82 -6.46
C ARG A 62 16.97 -14.37 -5.54
N TYR A 63 18.18 -14.54 -6.03
CA TYR A 63 19.34 -14.93 -5.23
C TYR A 63 19.71 -13.82 -4.23
N LEU A 64 19.83 -12.57 -4.68
CA LEU A 64 20.12 -11.41 -3.82
C LEU A 64 19.09 -11.28 -2.69
N MET A 65 17.79 -11.40 -3.01
CA MET A 65 16.71 -11.36 -2.03
C MET A 65 16.83 -12.46 -0.98
N ARG A 66 17.04 -13.71 -1.41
CA ARG A 66 17.17 -14.86 -0.49
C ARG A 66 18.35 -14.72 0.46
N HIS A 67 19.46 -14.19 -0.02
CA HIS A 67 20.68 -14.03 0.75
C HIS A 67 20.78 -12.65 1.44
N ARG A 68 19.73 -11.83 1.35
CA ARG A 68 19.65 -10.49 1.96
C ARG A 68 20.79 -9.56 1.52
N HIS A 69 21.22 -9.67 0.28
CA HIS A 69 22.14 -8.74 -0.35
C HIS A 69 21.33 -7.54 -0.87
N THR A 70 21.06 -6.57 0.01
CA THR A 70 20.07 -5.52 -0.24
C THR A 70 20.60 -4.33 -1.03
N SER A 71 21.91 -4.00 -0.93
CA SER A 71 22.49 -2.81 -1.57
C SER A 71 22.19 -2.68 -3.07
N PRO A 72 22.24 -3.75 -3.91
CA PRO A 72 21.90 -3.61 -5.32
C PRO A 72 20.42 -3.23 -5.55
N LEU A 73 19.52 -3.57 -4.62
CA LEU A 73 18.10 -3.27 -4.72
C LEU A 73 17.79 -1.77 -4.49
N GLU A 74 18.73 -1.05 -3.85
CA GLU A 74 18.63 0.40 -3.63
C GLU A 74 18.79 1.21 -4.94
N MET A 75 19.13 0.55 -6.06
CA MET A 75 19.17 1.15 -7.40
C MET A 75 17.80 1.19 -8.09
N GLY A 76 16.74 0.96 -7.37
CA GLY A 76 15.36 1.08 -7.84
C GLY A 76 14.51 1.82 -6.83
N GLU A 77 13.72 2.76 -7.28
CA GLU A 77 12.74 3.48 -6.48
C GLU A 77 11.35 3.37 -7.10
N LEU A 78 10.34 3.31 -6.25
CA LEU A 78 8.93 3.27 -6.63
C LEU A 78 8.19 4.40 -5.94
N VAL A 79 7.47 5.21 -6.71
CA VAL A 79 6.62 6.28 -6.17
C VAL A 79 5.18 5.86 -6.27
N PHE A 80 4.52 5.78 -5.12
CA PHE A 80 3.12 5.43 -5.01
C PHE A 80 2.27 6.62 -4.58
N HIS A 81 1.13 6.79 -5.24
CA HIS A 81 0.04 7.63 -4.76
C HIS A 81 -0.96 6.75 -4.04
N ILE A 82 -1.19 7.03 -2.77
CA ILE A 82 -2.00 6.16 -1.91
C ILE A 82 -3.06 6.99 -1.20
N LYS A 83 -4.29 6.50 -1.19
CA LYS A 83 -5.36 6.98 -0.32
C LYS A 83 -5.76 5.84 0.61
N LEU A 84 -5.68 6.07 1.90
CA LEU A 84 -5.93 5.04 2.91
C LEU A 84 -6.42 5.66 4.23
N PRO A 85 -7.09 4.88 5.08
CA PRO A 85 -7.51 5.34 6.40
C PRO A 85 -6.31 5.68 7.30
N ILE A 86 -6.48 6.66 8.19
CA ILE A 86 -5.41 7.14 9.07
C ILE A 86 -4.83 6.03 9.97
N PHE A 87 -5.65 5.07 10.40
CA PHE A 87 -5.16 3.96 11.23
C PHE A 87 -4.25 3.01 10.44
N VAL A 88 -4.46 2.84 9.13
CA VAL A 88 -3.57 2.09 8.24
C VAL A 88 -2.27 2.88 8.02
N MET A 89 -2.37 4.20 7.81
CA MET A 89 -1.20 5.07 7.66
C MET A 89 -0.29 4.99 8.89
N ARG A 90 -0.86 4.93 10.10
CA ARG A 90 -0.10 4.76 11.35
C ARG A 90 0.73 3.47 11.40
N GLN A 91 0.29 2.43 10.70
CA GLN A 91 1.06 1.18 10.54
C GLN A 91 2.11 1.33 9.42
N LEU A 92 1.72 1.91 8.28
CA LEU A 92 2.60 2.07 7.13
C LEU A 92 3.85 2.91 7.46
N VAL A 93 3.68 4.02 8.19
CA VAL A 93 4.78 4.92 8.58
C VAL A 93 5.85 4.25 9.46
N ARG A 94 5.56 3.11 10.05
CA ARG A 94 6.55 2.33 10.84
C ARG A 94 7.56 1.59 9.95
N HIS A 95 7.30 1.46 8.66
CA HIS A 95 8.25 0.98 7.65
C HIS A 95 9.15 2.13 7.21
N ARG A 96 10.25 2.35 7.92
CA ARG A 96 11.09 3.56 7.88
C ARG A 96 11.94 3.72 6.62
N THR A 97 11.86 2.80 5.68
CA THR A 97 12.60 2.88 4.40
C THR A 97 11.91 3.76 3.36
N ALA A 98 10.66 4.16 3.60
CA ALA A 98 9.92 5.02 2.70
C ALA A 98 10.04 6.50 3.11
N SER A 99 10.20 7.38 2.11
CA SER A 99 9.94 8.81 2.24
C SER A 99 8.46 9.07 2.04
N LEU A 100 7.85 9.90 2.87
CA LEU A 100 6.42 10.14 2.87
C LEU A 100 6.12 11.61 2.70
N ASN A 101 5.07 11.91 1.93
CA ASN A 101 4.49 13.23 1.82
C ASN A 101 2.97 13.10 1.91
N GLU A 102 2.35 13.88 2.76
CA GLU A 102 0.94 13.77 3.10
C GLU A 102 0.19 15.05 2.77
N LEU A 103 -1.09 14.91 2.42
CA LEU A 103 -2.02 16.05 2.34
C LEU A 103 -2.12 16.73 3.70
N SER A 104 -1.95 18.05 3.74
CA SER A 104 -1.93 18.78 4.99
C SER A 104 -3.25 19.55 5.20
N GLY A 105 -3.94 19.24 6.28
CA GLY A 105 -5.12 20.00 6.73
C GLY A 105 -4.83 21.46 7.14
N ARG A 106 -3.56 21.87 7.12
CA ARG A 106 -3.17 23.30 7.32
C ARG A 106 -3.32 24.13 6.05
N TYR A 107 -3.32 23.49 4.89
CA TYR A 107 -3.32 24.16 3.58
C TYR A 107 -4.53 23.83 2.73
N THR A 108 -5.24 22.76 3.07
CA THR A 108 -6.43 22.34 2.35
C THR A 108 -7.43 21.71 3.31
N GLU A 109 -8.69 21.82 2.96
CA GLU A 109 -9.75 21.10 3.65
C GLU A 109 -9.61 19.61 3.36
N LEU A 110 -9.63 18.80 4.41
CA LEU A 110 -9.55 17.34 4.27
C LEU A 110 -10.92 16.78 3.89
N PRO A 111 -10.99 15.74 3.04
CA PRO A 111 -12.25 15.13 2.70
C PRO A 111 -12.89 14.48 3.94
N TRP A 112 -14.19 14.73 4.11
CA TRP A 112 -15.00 14.10 5.16
C TRP A 112 -15.41 12.69 4.71
N GLU A 113 -14.45 11.79 4.69
CA GLU A 113 -14.65 10.40 4.31
C GLU A 113 -14.23 9.48 5.45
N PHE A 114 -15.08 8.54 5.78
CA PHE A 114 -14.84 7.56 6.83
C PHE A 114 -14.73 6.16 6.24
N TYR A 115 -13.82 5.38 6.81
CA TYR A 115 -13.69 3.97 6.45
C TYR A 115 -14.89 3.18 6.97
N GLU A 116 -15.59 2.52 6.07
CA GLU A 116 -16.64 1.57 6.38
C GLU A 116 -16.21 0.17 5.93
N PRO A 117 -15.99 -0.76 6.84
CA PRO A 117 -15.62 -2.12 6.47
C PRO A 117 -16.79 -2.88 5.84
N ASP A 118 -16.50 -3.71 4.86
CA ASP A 118 -17.48 -4.69 4.35
C ASP A 118 -17.68 -5.83 5.35
N ASP A 119 -18.82 -6.49 5.27
CA ASP A 119 -19.17 -7.66 6.13
C ASP A 119 -18.06 -8.73 6.13
N ASN A 120 -17.45 -8.97 4.98
CA ASN A 120 -16.38 -9.96 4.80
C ASN A 120 -15.04 -9.58 5.45
N HIS A 121 -14.86 -8.30 5.81
CA HIS A 121 -13.64 -7.77 6.41
C HIS A 121 -13.72 -7.61 7.93
N ILE A 122 -14.89 -7.91 8.50
CA ILE A 122 -15.12 -7.86 9.94
C ILE A 122 -14.95 -9.25 10.52
N LYS A 123 -14.03 -9.41 11.46
CA LYS A 123 -13.82 -10.68 12.16
C LYS A 123 -13.62 -10.43 13.65
N PRO A 124 -14.09 -11.35 14.51
CA PRO A 124 -13.81 -11.28 15.94
C PRO A 124 -12.31 -11.40 16.21
N GLN A 125 -11.88 -10.82 17.31
CA GLN A 125 -10.49 -10.98 17.77
C GLN A 125 -10.23 -12.43 18.17
N ASP A 126 -9.07 -12.96 17.80
CA ASP A 126 -8.64 -14.29 18.23
C ASP A 126 -8.44 -14.32 19.74
N SER A 127 -8.94 -15.37 20.39
CA SER A 127 -8.82 -15.57 21.85
C SER A 127 -7.39 -15.87 22.29
N ASN A 128 -6.57 -16.49 21.45
CA ASN A 128 -5.21 -16.89 21.75
C ASN A 128 -4.17 -15.88 21.24
N ASN A 129 -4.43 -15.27 20.08
CA ASN A 129 -3.56 -14.28 19.48
C ASN A 129 -4.25 -12.91 19.44
N LYS A 130 -4.00 -12.08 20.42
CA LYS A 130 -4.60 -10.74 20.53
C LYS A 130 -4.28 -9.79 19.36
N GLN A 131 -3.32 -10.13 18.49
CA GLN A 131 -3.00 -9.37 17.29
C GLN A 131 -3.67 -9.94 16.04
N GLY A 132 -4.32 -11.08 16.16
CA GLY A 132 -5.02 -11.78 15.08
C GLY A 132 -6.52 -11.70 15.22
N SER A 133 -7.19 -12.11 14.16
CA SER A 133 -8.63 -12.35 14.14
C SER A 133 -8.90 -13.80 13.75
N ALA A 134 -9.90 -14.40 14.35
CA ALA A 134 -10.31 -15.77 14.07
C ALA A 134 -11.82 -15.92 14.16
N GLY A 135 -12.35 -16.90 13.40
CA GLY A 135 -13.79 -17.12 13.33
C GLY A 135 -14.54 -16.11 12.49
N GLU A 136 -15.83 -16.12 12.62
CA GLU A 136 -16.76 -15.22 11.93
C GLU A 136 -17.76 -14.66 12.94
N PHE A 137 -18.19 -13.45 12.72
CA PHE A 137 -19.34 -12.91 13.43
C PHE A 137 -20.65 -13.55 12.93
N THR A 138 -21.59 -13.69 13.81
CA THR A 138 -22.97 -13.97 13.38
C THR A 138 -23.51 -12.75 12.60
N ILE A 139 -24.52 -12.97 11.75
CA ILE A 139 -25.16 -11.89 10.98
C ILE A 139 -25.62 -10.74 11.90
N ILE A 140 -26.15 -11.08 13.08
CA ILE A 140 -26.61 -10.07 14.05
C ILE A 140 -25.46 -9.26 14.64
N GLU A 141 -24.35 -9.91 14.97
CA GLU A 141 -23.14 -9.23 15.50
C GLU A 141 -22.51 -8.33 14.46
N SER A 142 -22.36 -8.81 13.22
CA SER A 142 -21.89 -8.00 12.09
C SER A 142 -22.76 -6.76 11.87
N ALA A 143 -24.07 -6.92 11.81
CA ALA A 143 -25.01 -5.83 11.63
C ALA A 143 -24.94 -4.79 12.78
N ARG A 144 -24.82 -5.24 14.03
CA ARG A 144 -24.64 -4.35 15.19
C ARG A 144 -23.35 -3.55 15.11
N PHE A 145 -22.25 -4.22 14.73
CA PHE A 145 -20.94 -3.58 14.61
C PHE A 145 -20.93 -2.52 13.52
N LEU A 146 -21.45 -2.86 12.32
CA LEU A 146 -21.53 -1.92 11.19
C LEU A 146 -22.42 -0.72 11.49
N ASN A 147 -23.58 -0.95 12.12
CA ASN A 147 -24.45 0.15 12.55
C ASN A 147 -23.76 1.07 13.57
N SER A 148 -22.96 0.51 14.47
CA SER A 148 -22.18 1.31 15.42
C SER A 148 -21.16 2.21 14.73
N ILE A 149 -20.48 1.71 13.68
CA ILE A 149 -19.56 2.51 12.86
C ILE A 149 -20.31 3.62 12.14
N LYS A 150 -21.40 3.30 11.44
CA LYS A 150 -22.22 4.30 10.70
C LYS A 150 -22.70 5.41 11.60
N ASN A 151 -23.29 5.07 12.73
CA ASN A 151 -23.77 6.06 13.70
C ASN A 151 -22.62 6.93 14.23
N GLY A 152 -21.45 6.35 14.49
CA GLY A 152 -20.27 7.09 14.91
C GLY A 152 -19.76 8.05 13.82
N ASN A 153 -19.79 7.63 12.57
CA ASN A 153 -19.42 8.47 11.43
C ASN A 153 -20.40 9.64 11.26
N GLU A 154 -21.72 9.37 11.32
CA GLU A 154 -22.78 10.40 11.23
C GLU A 154 -22.63 11.46 12.34
N GLN A 155 -22.37 11.04 13.59
CA GLN A 155 -22.17 11.95 14.71
C GLN A 155 -20.89 12.82 14.58
N ALA A 156 -19.93 12.41 13.79
CA ALA A 156 -18.72 13.18 13.53
C ALA A 156 -18.94 14.35 12.55
N TYR A 157 -20.11 14.38 11.85
CA TYR A 157 -20.50 15.49 10.97
C TYR A 157 -21.23 16.61 11.69
N ASP A 158 -21.76 16.35 12.89
CA ASP A 158 -22.47 17.33 13.73
C ASP A 158 -21.50 18.11 14.65
#